data_ca7382bb244d4eeb9de539baacfb6f92
#
_entry.id   ca7382bb244d4eeb9de539baacfb6f92
#
_cell.length_a   1.000
_cell.length_b   1.000
_cell.length_c   1.000
_cell.angle_alpha   90.00
_cell.angle_beta   90.00
_cell.angle_gamma   90.00
#
_symmetry.space_group_name_H-M   'P 1'
#
loop_
_entity.id
_entity.type
_entity.pdbx_description
1 polymer ?
#
loop_
_entity_poly.entity_id
_entity_poly.type
_entity_poly.pdbx_seq_one_letter_code
_entity_poly.pdbx_strand_id
1 'polypeptide(L)'
;MYGGDLGRPKPEHKSMHTNTIKTLIMTLIIGTTALAGCLENEEASNNDSNLESLVIAFSLKDDYTNVDENPQRFADYLGQALNMDVSLYPVDSEGAAMQALRFGNADIAFMDGGAAWVGWQQYGLDALAADQKSDGRTYYSAHAVVLNDSEIAQAHLDDDPTTDPFSLMAGKTSCHTGWLKSAGMLLPMGFLIGNRYANVTGDANDVESLRSTITNFFNEDASIPDSGTPYYSYSGAVKCLSEGVGDVAFVKDSTIASYCGNEDPSTNEAWCLPESDYILLPSYGNAPSHPVMYNPDTSDATTMALVQDVLVDMANTEDGRSILENVLNTPAISATTAVDHLSSYGNLIEDVPGISSYFNSKYEITE
;
A
#
# COMPACT_ATOMS: atom_id res chain seq x y z
N MET A 1 -63.53 10.50 -17.29
CA MET A 1 -63.82 10.19 -18.70
C MET A 1 -62.48 9.89 -19.37
N TYR A 2 -62.37 8.69 -19.96
CA TYR A 2 -61.39 8.15 -20.92
C TYR A 2 -59.90 8.24 -20.50
N GLY A 3 -59.15 7.20 -20.25
CA GLY A 3 -59.16 5.83 -20.85
C GLY A 3 -58.15 5.73 -21.96
N GLY A 4 -57.01 5.10 -21.74
CA GLY A 4 -55.99 4.85 -22.73
C GLY A 4 -54.86 3.97 -22.23
N ASP A 5 -55.16 2.70 -22.17
CA ASP A 5 -54.23 1.58 -21.98
C ASP A 5 -53.44 1.38 -23.29
N LEU A 6 -52.08 1.33 -23.25
CA LEU A 6 -51.25 0.86 -24.35
C LEU A 6 -50.20 -0.11 -23.84
N GLY A 7 -50.47 -1.34 -24.26
CA GLY A 7 -49.83 -2.58 -23.94
C GLY A 7 -48.33 -2.72 -24.17
N ARG A 8 -47.72 -3.53 -23.33
CA ARG A 8 -46.37 -4.11 -23.51
C ARG A 8 -46.41 -5.25 -24.50
N PRO A 9 -45.44 -5.37 -25.40
CA PRO A 9 -45.29 -6.60 -26.21
C PRO A 9 -44.54 -7.68 -25.39
N LYS A 10 -45.03 -8.91 -25.56
CA LYS A 10 -44.44 -10.16 -25.04
C LYS A 10 -43.22 -10.57 -25.85
N PRO A 11 -42.27 -11.29 -25.28
CA PRO A 11 -41.14 -11.87 -25.99
C PRO A 11 -41.57 -13.14 -26.74
N GLU A 12 -41.20 -13.24 -28.01
CA GLU A 12 -41.36 -14.41 -28.86
C GLU A 12 -40.30 -15.48 -28.54
N HIS A 13 -40.75 -16.70 -28.33
CA HIS A 13 -39.95 -17.92 -28.34
C HIS A 13 -39.48 -18.25 -29.74
N LYS A 14 -38.19 -18.39 -29.98
CA LYS A 14 -37.65 -19.06 -31.18
C LYS A 14 -37.04 -20.41 -30.80
N SER A 15 -37.57 -21.37 -31.52
CA SER A 15 -37.34 -22.80 -31.55
C SER A 15 -35.87 -23.19 -31.79
N MET A 16 -35.41 -24.16 -31.05
CA MET A 16 -34.18 -24.95 -31.21
C MET A 16 -34.24 -25.80 -32.47
N HIS A 17 -33.26 -25.65 -33.34
CA HIS A 17 -32.96 -26.65 -34.38
C HIS A 17 -31.71 -27.44 -33.97
N THR A 18 -31.95 -28.71 -33.68
CA THR A 18 -30.96 -29.77 -33.53
C THR A 18 -30.37 -30.13 -34.88
N ASN A 19 -29.06 -29.99 -35.07
CA ASN A 19 -28.32 -30.60 -36.18
C ASN A 19 -27.38 -31.69 -35.68
N THR A 20 -27.78 -32.89 -36.00
CA THR A 20 -27.05 -34.16 -35.82
C THR A 20 -25.93 -34.20 -36.86
N ILE A 21 -24.68 -34.31 -36.45
CA ILE A 21 -23.53 -34.60 -37.33
C ILE A 21 -23.06 -36.03 -37.07
N LYS A 22 -23.07 -36.77 -38.12
CA LYS A 22 -22.78 -38.18 -38.25
C LYS A 22 -21.30 -38.49 -37.99
N THR A 23 -21.07 -39.48 -37.18
CA THR A 23 -19.81 -40.20 -36.98
C THR A 23 -19.34 -40.86 -38.26
N LEU A 24 -18.09 -40.58 -38.68
CA LEU A 24 -17.40 -41.36 -39.71
C LEU A 24 -16.24 -42.10 -39.05
N ILE A 25 -16.44 -43.39 -38.85
CA ILE A 25 -15.43 -44.37 -38.45
C ILE A 25 -14.62 -44.75 -39.69
N MET A 26 -13.33 -44.53 -39.67
CA MET A 26 -12.40 -45.09 -40.66
C MET A 26 -11.36 -45.93 -39.94
N THR A 27 -11.63 -47.23 -40.02
CA THR A 27 -10.72 -48.34 -39.61
C THR A 27 -9.64 -48.52 -40.66
N LEU A 28 -8.37 -48.47 -40.31
CA LEU A 28 -7.30 -49.04 -41.18
C LEU A 28 -6.40 -49.95 -40.37
N ILE A 29 -6.13 -51.06 -40.96
CA ILE A 29 -5.61 -52.32 -40.43
C ILE A 29 -4.07 -52.43 -40.71
N ILE A 30 -3.31 -52.81 -39.70
CA ILE A 30 -2.17 -53.74 -39.64
C ILE A 30 -0.86 -53.41 -40.39
N GLY A 31 0.21 -53.41 -39.62
CA GLY A 31 1.57 -53.63 -40.01
C GLY A 31 2.46 -53.97 -38.83
N THR A 32 2.47 -55.26 -38.43
CA THR A 32 3.41 -55.81 -37.43
C THR A 32 4.81 -55.94 -38.02
N THR A 33 5.80 -55.23 -37.49
CA THR A 33 7.18 -55.63 -37.55
C THR A 33 7.77 -55.56 -36.15
N ALA A 34 8.04 -56.73 -35.60
CA ALA A 34 8.82 -56.90 -34.39
C ALA A 34 10.30 -56.56 -34.68
N LEU A 35 10.86 -55.65 -33.93
CA LEU A 35 12.31 -55.52 -33.74
C LEU A 35 12.56 -55.34 -32.24
N ALA A 36 13.23 -56.31 -31.69
CA ALA A 36 13.76 -56.30 -30.33
C ALA A 36 14.91 -55.32 -30.22
N GLY A 37 14.97 -54.61 -29.11
CA GLY A 37 16.19 -53.97 -28.68
C GLY A 37 16.01 -52.70 -27.90
N CYS A 38 16.58 -52.71 -26.73
CA CYS A 38 16.84 -51.61 -25.79
C CYS A 38 15.69 -51.24 -24.84
N LEU A 39 15.78 -51.83 -23.66
CA LEU A 39 15.33 -51.24 -22.42
C LEU A 39 16.16 -49.96 -22.20
N GLU A 40 15.64 -48.81 -22.60
CA GLU A 40 16.02 -47.54 -22.02
C GLU A 40 15.12 -47.34 -20.83
N ASN A 41 15.73 -47.23 -19.66
CA ASN A 41 15.06 -46.69 -18.49
C ASN A 41 14.43 -45.36 -18.90
N GLU A 42 13.12 -45.26 -18.92
CA GLU A 42 12.46 -43.99 -18.76
C GLU A 42 12.78 -43.52 -17.33
N GLU A 43 13.82 -42.72 -17.21
CA GLU A 43 13.92 -41.79 -16.10
C GLU A 43 12.65 -40.98 -16.14
N ALA A 44 11.85 -41.09 -15.09
CA ALA A 44 10.74 -40.18 -14.84
C ALA A 44 11.32 -38.78 -14.95
N SER A 45 10.97 -38.10 -16.04
CA SER A 45 11.15 -36.66 -16.15
C SER A 45 10.36 -36.07 -15.02
N ASN A 46 11.00 -35.84 -13.88
CA ASN A 46 10.54 -34.88 -12.93
C ASN A 46 10.50 -33.56 -13.71
N ASN A 47 9.31 -33.14 -14.09
CA ASN A 47 9.02 -31.75 -14.37
C ASN A 47 9.09 -30.99 -13.03
N ASP A 48 10.30 -30.85 -12.49
CA ASP A 48 10.62 -29.76 -11.61
C ASP A 48 10.59 -28.50 -12.49
N SER A 49 9.46 -27.85 -12.50
CA SER A 49 9.37 -26.45 -12.93
C SER A 49 10.02 -25.58 -11.84
N ASN A 50 11.31 -25.81 -11.58
CA ASN A 50 12.11 -24.89 -10.79
C ASN A 50 12.31 -23.66 -11.66
N LEU A 51 11.81 -22.51 -11.22
CA LEU A 51 12.34 -21.22 -11.66
C LEU A 51 13.86 -21.32 -11.40
N GLU A 52 14.66 -21.29 -12.45
CA GLU A 52 16.12 -21.37 -12.33
C GLU A 52 16.69 -20.05 -11.76
N SER A 53 15.90 -18.99 -11.74
CA SER A 53 16.33 -17.65 -11.31
C SER A 53 15.17 -16.84 -10.69
N LEU A 54 15.52 -15.88 -9.84
CA LEU A 54 14.63 -14.86 -9.28
C LEU A 54 15.18 -13.46 -9.58
N VAL A 55 14.35 -12.57 -10.06
CA VAL A 55 14.72 -11.17 -10.39
C VAL A 55 14.01 -10.24 -9.44
N ILE A 56 14.76 -9.38 -8.75
CA ILE A 56 14.25 -8.41 -7.77
C ILE A 56 14.36 -7.02 -8.37
N ALA A 57 13.23 -6.34 -8.58
CA ALA A 57 13.27 -4.91 -8.90
C ALA A 57 13.68 -4.12 -7.66
N PHE A 58 14.76 -3.37 -7.77
CA PHE A 58 15.34 -2.65 -6.65
C PHE A 58 15.84 -1.27 -7.08
N SER A 59 15.57 -0.26 -6.25
CA SER A 59 16.11 1.10 -6.49
C SER A 59 17.57 1.13 -6.09
N LEU A 60 18.46 1.17 -7.09
CA LEU A 60 19.90 1.20 -6.88
C LEU A 60 20.43 2.64 -6.83
N LYS A 61 21.43 2.86 -5.97
CA LYS A 61 22.26 4.07 -5.98
C LYS A 61 23.49 3.83 -6.86
N ASP A 62 24.06 4.88 -7.43
CA ASP A 62 25.24 4.79 -8.28
C ASP A 62 26.48 4.26 -7.54
N ASP A 63 26.58 4.48 -6.23
CA ASP A 63 27.70 4.05 -5.40
C ASP A 63 27.25 3.71 -3.97
N TYR A 64 27.67 2.55 -3.47
CA TYR A 64 27.50 2.10 -2.10
C TYR A 64 28.85 2.15 -1.37
N THR A 65 29.07 3.23 -0.64
CA THR A 65 30.29 3.40 0.15
C THR A 65 30.36 2.47 1.36
N ASN A 66 29.20 2.02 1.85
CA ASN A 66 29.08 1.01 2.90
C ASN A 66 28.66 -0.33 2.30
N VAL A 67 29.51 -1.35 2.45
CA VAL A 67 29.25 -2.72 1.95
C VAL A 67 27.98 -3.31 2.59
N ASP A 68 27.69 -2.94 3.85
CA ASP A 68 26.53 -3.47 4.56
C ASP A 68 25.20 -2.95 4.01
N GLU A 69 25.18 -1.82 3.32
CA GLU A 69 24.01 -1.22 2.68
C GLU A 69 23.82 -1.69 1.23
N ASN A 70 24.71 -2.54 0.71
CA ASN A 70 24.65 -2.97 -0.69
C ASN A 70 23.51 -3.98 -0.90
N PRO A 71 22.52 -3.69 -1.78
CA PRO A 71 21.41 -4.59 -2.08
C PRO A 71 21.82 -5.96 -2.64
N GLN A 72 23.04 -6.09 -3.18
CA GLN A 72 23.54 -7.37 -3.64
C GLN A 72 23.62 -8.40 -2.51
N ARG A 73 23.86 -7.98 -1.26
CA ARG A 73 23.80 -8.87 -0.09
C ARG A 73 22.43 -9.53 0.08
N PHE A 74 21.37 -8.79 -0.19
CA PHE A 74 20.01 -9.34 -0.13
C PHE A 74 19.79 -10.37 -1.25
N ALA A 75 20.20 -10.06 -2.48
CA ALA A 75 20.11 -11.01 -3.59
C ALA A 75 20.93 -12.29 -3.31
N ASP A 76 22.16 -12.14 -2.82
CA ASP A 76 23.04 -13.27 -2.49
C ASP A 76 22.45 -14.14 -1.37
N TYR A 77 21.84 -13.51 -0.34
CA TYR A 77 21.18 -14.23 0.74
C TYR A 77 20.00 -15.06 0.23
N LEU A 78 19.11 -14.46 -0.57
CA LEU A 78 17.98 -15.19 -1.17
C LEU A 78 18.48 -16.31 -2.08
N GLY A 79 19.50 -16.05 -2.89
CA GLY A 79 20.09 -17.05 -3.78
C GLY A 79 20.62 -18.28 -3.03
N GLN A 80 21.29 -18.06 -1.91
CA GLN A 80 21.77 -19.16 -1.06
C GLN A 80 20.63 -19.92 -0.38
N ALA A 81 19.65 -19.19 0.17
CA ALA A 81 18.53 -19.81 0.89
C ALA A 81 17.59 -20.60 -0.04
N LEU A 82 17.36 -20.11 -1.24
CA LEU A 82 16.49 -20.72 -2.24
C LEU A 82 17.22 -21.73 -3.17
N ASN A 83 18.56 -21.73 -3.14
CA ASN A 83 19.42 -22.50 -4.05
C ASN A 83 19.09 -22.21 -5.54
N MET A 84 18.98 -20.91 -5.89
CA MET A 84 18.74 -20.45 -7.25
C MET A 84 19.54 -19.18 -7.55
N ASP A 85 19.65 -18.81 -8.82
CA ASP A 85 20.27 -17.55 -9.22
C ASP A 85 19.33 -16.38 -8.89
N VAL A 86 19.82 -15.41 -8.10
CA VAL A 86 19.07 -14.19 -7.77
C VAL A 86 19.81 -12.97 -8.28
N SER A 87 19.09 -12.11 -9.02
CA SER A 87 19.66 -10.90 -9.60
C SER A 87 18.82 -9.67 -9.31
N LEU A 88 19.46 -8.49 -9.36
CA LEU A 88 18.80 -7.21 -9.20
C LEU A 88 18.47 -6.61 -10.57
N TYR A 89 17.23 -6.16 -10.72
CA TYR A 89 16.78 -5.35 -11.85
C TYR A 89 16.70 -3.89 -11.39
N PRO A 90 17.59 -3.00 -11.90
CA PRO A 90 17.63 -1.62 -11.45
C PRO A 90 16.38 -0.85 -11.91
N VAL A 91 15.76 -0.15 -10.98
CA VAL A 91 14.63 0.75 -11.24
C VAL A 91 14.92 2.12 -10.60
N ASP A 92 14.39 3.18 -11.20
CA ASP A 92 14.55 4.56 -10.75
C ASP A 92 13.27 5.15 -10.15
N SER A 93 12.16 4.43 -10.23
CA SER A 93 10.86 4.87 -9.71
C SER A 93 9.96 3.69 -9.33
N GLU A 94 8.96 3.95 -8.49
CA GLU A 94 7.90 3.01 -8.15
C GLU A 94 7.10 2.58 -9.40
N GLY A 95 6.90 3.50 -10.35
CA GLY A 95 6.27 3.19 -11.62
C GLY A 95 7.08 2.20 -12.46
N ALA A 96 8.41 2.36 -12.51
CA ALA A 96 9.30 1.43 -13.19
C ALA A 96 9.29 0.05 -12.53
N ALA A 97 9.27 -0.02 -11.18
CA ALA A 97 9.15 -1.29 -10.44
C ALA A 97 7.82 -1.99 -10.76
N MET A 98 6.72 -1.25 -10.75
CA MET A 98 5.39 -1.76 -11.10
C MET A 98 5.34 -2.32 -12.54
N GLN A 99 5.92 -1.61 -13.51
CA GLN A 99 5.98 -2.08 -14.90
C GLN A 99 6.89 -3.31 -15.04
N ALA A 100 8.00 -3.36 -14.28
CA ALA A 100 8.87 -4.53 -14.28
C ALA A 100 8.12 -5.80 -13.81
N LEU A 101 7.33 -5.70 -12.74
CA LEU A 101 6.46 -6.80 -12.28
C LEU A 101 5.37 -7.14 -13.30
N ARG A 102 4.68 -6.10 -13.84
CA ARG A 102 3.59 -6.29 -14.79
C ARG A 102 4.01 -7.08 -16.02
N PHE A 103 5.20 -6.80 -16.55
CA PHE A 103 5.72 -7.42 -17.76
C PHE A 103 6.63 -8.62 -17.52
N GLY A 104 6.81 -9.05 -16.27
CA GLY A 104 7.67 -10.21 -15.93
C GLY A 104 9.16 -9.94 -16.13
N ASN A 105 9.60 -8.68 -16.10
CA ASN A 105 11.01 -8.31 -16.09
C ASN A 105 11.63 -8.42 -14.69
N ALA A 106 10.80 -8.46 -13.67
CA ALA A 106 11.14 -8.78 -12.30
C ALA A 106 10.05 -9.65 -11.69
N ASP A 107 10.42 -10.48 -10.72
CA ASP A 107 9.51 -11.39 -10.03
C ASP A 107 8.94 -10.76 -8.76
N ILE A 108 9.75 -10.00 -8.02
CA ILE A 108 9.35 -9.29 -6.80
C ILE A 108 9.88 -7.86 -6.78
N ALA A 109 9.17 -6.97 -6.04
CA ALA A 109 9.60 -5.60 -5.76
C ALA A 109 9.06 -5.12 -4.41
N PHE A 110 9.89 -4.38 -3.66
CA PHE A 110 9.41 -3.58 -2.52
C PHE A 110 8.80 -2.29 -3.05
N MET A 111 7.59 -1.95 -2.59
CA MET A 111 6.86 -0.80 -3.11
C MET A 111 6.27 0.06 -1.99
N ASP A 112 6.11 1.36 -2.22
CA ASP A 112 5.33 2.19 -1.30
C ASP A 112 3.84 1.78 -1.33
N GLY A 113 3.11 2.08 -0.23
CA GLY A 113 1.72 1.65 -0.11
C GLY A 113 0.79 2.22 -1.19
N GLY A 114 1.08 3.41 -1.72
CA GLY A 114 0.31 4.01 -2.80
C GLY A 114 0.56 3.34 -4.15
N ALA A 115 1.83 3.07 -4.47
CA ALA A 115 2.22 2.35 -5.69
C ALA A 115 1.70 0.91 -5.65
N ALA A 116 1.85 0.23 -4.52
CA ALA A 116 1.35 -1.12 -4.32
C ALA A 116 -0.18 -1.20 -4.48
N TRP A 117 -0.91 -0.23 -3.91
CA TRP A 117 -2.36 -0.15 -4.08
C TRP A 117 -2.76 0.00 -5.55
N VAL A 118 -2.09 0.88 -6.30
CA VAL A 118 -2.35 1.04 -7.74
C VAL A 118 -1.99 -0.23 -8.51
N GLY A 119 -0.84 -0.84 -8.23
CA GLY A 119 -0.42 -2.10 -8.85
C GLY A 119 -1.44 -3.23 -8.64
N TRP A 120 -1.97 -3.33 -7.43
CA TRP A 120 -3.03 -4.28 -7.09
C TRP A 120 -4.32 -3.98 -7.84
N GLN A 121 -4.82 -2.73 -7.79
CA GLN A 121 -6.11 -2.36 -8.39
C GLN A 121 -6.12 -2.40 -9.91
N GLN A 122 -5.03 -2.01 -10.55
CA GLN A 122 -5.00 -1.87 -12.02
C GLN A 122 -4.40 -3.06 -12.75
N TYR A 123 -3.43 -3.75 -12.12
CA TYR A 123 -2.67 -4.79 -12.78
C TYR A 123 -2.79 -6.16 -12.10
N GLY A 124 -3.59 -6.27 -11.04
CA GLY A 124 -3.79 -7.53 -10.32
C GLY A 124 -2.52 -8.03 -9.60
N LEU A 125 -1.55 -7.15 -9.35
CA LEU A 125 -0.39 -7.51 -8.54
C LEU A 125 -0.84 -7.91 -7.14
N ASP A 126 -0.15 -8.86 -6.51
CA ASP A 126 -0.44 -9.28 -5.13
C ASP A 126 0.78 -9.07 -4.25
N ALA A 127 0.60 -9.16 -2.93
CA ALA A 127 1.67 -9.03 -1.96
C ALA A 127 2.04 -10.40 -1.39
N LEU A 128 3.34 -10.69 -1.31
CA LEU A 128 3.88 -11.85 -0.59
C LEU A 128 4.00 -11.56 0.90
N ALA A 129 4.52 -10.39 1.22
CA ALA A 129 4.91 -10.02 2.56
C ALA A 129 4.97 -8.50 2.70
N ALA A 130 5.17 -7.99 3.91
CA ALA A 130 5.38 -6.56 4.16
C ALA A 130 6.40 -6.34 5.28
N ASP A 131 7.11 -5.22 5.23
CA ASP A 131 8.04 -4.82 6.28
C ASP A 131 7.31 -4.55 7.60
N GLN A 132 7.97 -4.84 8.71
CA GLN A 132 7.43 -4.60 10.05
C GLN A 132 7.98 -3.31 10.67
N LYS A 133 7.24 -2.77 11.61
CA LYS A 133 7.73 -1.81 12.60
C LYS A 133 8.35 -2.55 13.78
N SER A 134 9.08 -1.84 14.63
CA SER A 134 9.72 -2.42 15.82
C SER A 134 8.75 -3.10 16.82
N ASP A 135 7.47 -2.77 16.75
CA ASP A 135 6.40 -3.38 17.53
C ASP A 135 5.70 -4.55 16.84
N GLY A 136 6.19 -4.96 15.65
CA GLY A 136 5.69 -6.09 14.87
C GLY A 136 4.52 -5.76 13.93
N ARG A 137 4.00 -4.53 13.94
CA ARG A 137 2.93 -4.11 13.01
C ARG A 137 3.48 -3.90 11.60
N THR A 138 2.67 -4.21 10.59
CA THR A 138 2.94 -3.94 9.17
C THR A 138 2.26 -2.64 8.69
N TYR A 139 1.94 -1.73 9.61
CA TYR A 139 1.27 -0.46 9.34
C TYR A 139 1.61 0.58 10.42
N TYR A 140 1.26 1.82 10.16
CA TYR A 140 1.18 2.87 11.16
C TYR A 140 -0.18 3.55 11.08
N SER A 141 -0.73 3.95 12.23
CA SER A 141 -2.07 4.53 12.31
C SER A 141 -2.02 6.05 12.14
N ALA A 142 -3.02 6.59 11.43
CA ALA A 142 -3.22 8.02 11.27
C ALA A 142 -4.15 8.57 12.35
N HIS A 143 -3.77 9.66 12.99
CA HIS A 143 -4.52 10.30 14.07
C HIS A 143 -4.59 11.80 13.88
N ALA A 144 -5.66 12.41 14.43
CA ALA A 144 -5.58 13.81 14.80
C ALA A 144 -4.99 13.94 16.21
N VAL A 145 -4.20 14.98 16.41
CA VAL A 145 -3.72 15.45 17.70
C VAL A 145 -4.29 16.83 17.95
N VAL A 146 -4.81 17.03 19.15
CA VAL A 146 -5.33 18.30 19.64
C VAL A 146 -4.77 18.61 21.02
N LEU A 147 -4.84 19.85 21.48
CA LEU A 147 -4.43 20.18 22.85
C LEU A 147 -5.54 19.78 23.85
N ASN A 148 -5.13 19.38 25.05
CA ASN A 148 -6.00 18.84 26.09
C ASN A 148 -7.05 19.82 26.61
N ASP A 149 -6.84 21.13 26.45
CA ASP A 149 -7.76 22.20 26.82
C ASP A 149 -8.76 22.59 25.70
N SER A 150 -8.64 21.98 24.52
CA SER A 150 -9.53 22.21 23.38
C SER A 150 -10.93 21.60 23.58
N GLU A 151 -11.96 22.20 22.97
CA GLU A 151 -13.31 21.61 22.95
C GLU A 151 -13.35 20.24 22.24
N ILE A 152 -12.46 19.99 21.27
CA ILE A 152 -12.36 18.72 20.58
C ILE A 152 -11.82 17.64 21.54
N ALA A 153 -10.81 17.97 22.36
CA ALA A 153 -10.30 17.05 23.39
C ALA A 153 -11.37 16.76 24.44
N GLN A 154 -12.12 17.78 24.89
CA GLN A 154 -13.19 17.61 25.85
C GLN A 154 -14.27 16.66 25.33
N ALA A 155 -14.71 16.84 24.07
CA ALA A 155 -15.70 15.98 23.44
C ALA A 155 -15.20 14.52 23.24
N HIS A 156 -13.90 14.32 23.17
CA HIS A 156 -13.33 12.97 23.12
C HIS A 156 -13.25 12.32 24.51
N LEU A 157 -13.07 13.11 25.56
CA LEU A 157 -12.80 12.62 26.93
C LEU A 157 -14.03 12.56 27.82
N ASP A 158 -15.17 13.15 27.39
CA ASP A 158 -16.40 13.26 28.22
C ASP A 158 -17.25 11.98 28.26
N ASP A 159 -16.88 10.94 27.46
CA ASP A 159 -17.64 9.68 27.31
C ASP A 159 -19.12 9.88 26.89
N ASP A 160 -19.48 11.07 26.36
CA ASP A 160 -20.84 11.36 25.90
C ASP A 160 -20.99 10.96 24.41
N PRO A 161 -21.77 9.94 24.07
CA PRO A 161 -21.93 9.52 22.67
C PRO A 161 -22.69 10.55 21.80
N THR A 162 -23.21 11.65 22.38
CA THR A 162 -23.85 12.72 21.63
C THR A 162 -22.87 13.80 21.20
N THR A 163 -21.68 13.84 21.78
CA THR A 163 -20.57 14.70 21.36
C THR A 163 -19.67 13.96 20.41
N ASP A 164 -19.31 14.60 19.31
CA ASP A 164 -18.46 13.98 18.28
C ASP A 164 -17.27 14.89 17.99
N PRO A 165 -16.05 14.50 18.41
CA PRO A 165 -14.86 15.30 18.25
C PRO A 165 -14.54 15.61 16.78
N PHE A 166 -14.90 14.73 15.83
CA PHE A 166 -14.63 14.94 14.41
C PHE A 166 -15.52 16.03 13.81
N SER A 167 -16.77 16.14 14.26
CA SER A 167 -17.68 17.22 13.83
C SER A 167 -17.24 18.59 14.31
N LEU A 168 -16.58 18.66 15.49
CA LEU A 168 -16.06 19.90 16.07
C LEU A 168 -14.81 20.44 15.37
N MET A 169 -14.22 19.67 14.44
CA MET A 169 -13.12 20.14 13.61
C MET A 169 -13.54 21.14 12.53
N ALA A 170 -14.83 21.19 12.21
CA ALA A 170 -15.34 22.14 11.21
C ALA A 170 -15.04 23.59 11.62
N GLY A 171 -14.45 24.35 10.72
CA GLY A 171 -14.05 25.75 10.94
C GLY A 171 -12.78 25.96 11.77
N LYS A 172 -12.12 24.89 12.24
CA LYS A 172 -10.83 24.96 12.94
C LYS A 172 -9.68 25.13 11.96
N THR A 173 -8.51 25.50 12.46
CA THR A 173 -7.29 25.57 11.65
C THR A 173 -6.57 24.23 11.72
N SER A 174 -6.38 23.57 10.57
CA SER A 174 -5.69 22.29 10.50
C SER A 174 -4.21 22.42 10.15
N CYS A 175 -3.38 21.53 10.72
CA CYS A 175 -1.94 21.39 10.46
C CYS A 175 -1.68 20.05 9.76
N HIS A 176 -1.44 20.09 8.46
CA HIS A 176 -1.10 18.92 7.67
C HIS A 176 0.42 18.72 7.57
N THR A 177 0.88 17.49 7.28
CA THR A 177 2.32 17.20 7.15
C THR A 177 2.90 17.56 5.79
N GLY A 178 2.08 17.96 4.84
CA GLY A 178 2.40 18.30 3.47
C GLY A 178 1.39 17.72 2.49
N TRP A 179 1.46 18.18 1.24
CA TRP A 179 0.51 17.81 0.20
C TRP A 179 0.52 16.30 -0.09
N LEU A 180 -0.65 15.68 -0.06
CA LEU A 180 -0.92 14.27 -0.37
C LEU A 180 -0.11 13.24 0.44
N LYS A 181 0.32 13.60 1.66
CA LYS A 181 0.94 12.65 2.59
C LYS A 181 -0.10 11.74 3.22
N SER A 182 0.17 10.43 3.31
CA SER A 182 -0.80 9.41 3.74
C SER A 182 -1.45 9.73 5.08
N ALA A 183 -0.74 9.63 6.21
CA ALA A 183 -1.33 9.86 7.53
C ALA A 183 -1.58 11.33 7.85
N GLY A 184 -0.86 12.25 7.19
CA GLY A 184 -1.02 13.70 7.42
C GLY A 184 -2.09 14.37 6.59
N MET A 185 -2.65 13.68 5.59
CA MET A 185 -3.68 14.28 4.72
C MET A 185 -4.63 13.26 4.09
N LEU A 186 -4.14 12.22 3.38
CA LEU A 186 -5.02 11.34 2.62
C LEU A 186 -5.98 10.56 3.50
N LEU A 187 -5.48 9.89 4.54
CA LEU A 187 -6.31 9.13 5.47
C LEU A 187 -7.27 10.01 6.27
N PRO A 188 -6.83 11.14 6.89
CA PRO A 188 -7.75 12.03 7.56
C PRO A 188 -8.86 12.58 6.65
N MET A 189 -8.48 13.05 5.46
CA MET A 189 -9.46 13.63 4.54
C MET A 189 -10.37 12.58 3.93
N GLY A 190 -9.85 11.41 3.57
CA GLY A 190 -10.65 10.28 3.12
C GLY A 190 -11.70 9.89 4.18
N PHE A 191 -11.28 9.76 5.45
CA PHE A 191 -12.21 9.50 6.56
C PHE A 191 -13.27 10.60 6.71
N LEU A 192 -12.87 11.88 6.71
CA LEU A 192 -13.79 13.00 6.90
C LEU A 192 -14.79 13.13 5.74
N ILE A 193 -14.35 12.85 4.50
CA ILE A 193 -15.23 12.89 3.31
C ILE A 193 -16.14 11.65 3.30
N GLY A 194 -15.59 10.45 3.45
CA GLY A 194 -16.34 9.21 3.42
C GLY A 194 -17.43 9.12 4.49
N ASN A 195 -17.15 9.67 5.69
CA ASN A 195 -18.13 9.76 6.79
C ASN A 195 -19.01 11.03 6.73
N ARG A 196 -18.88 11.83 5.66
CA ARG A 196 -19.73 13.02 5.41
C ARG A 196 -19.56 14.17 6.42
N TYR A 197 -18.41 14.25 7.10
CA TYR A 197 -18.04 15.43 7.86
C TYR A 197 -17.65 16.57 6.91
N ALA A 198 -16.84 16.26 5.89
CA ALA A 198 -16.44 17.20 4.85
C ALA A 198 -17.13 16.86 3.52
N ASN A 199 -17.56 17.90 2.79
CA ASN A 199 -18.08 17.74 1.43
C ASN A 199 -17.01 18.16 0.42
N VAL A 200 -16.83 17.36 -0.65
CA VAL A 200 -15.92 17.71 -1.74
C VAL A 200 -16.34 19.07 -2.34
N THR A 201 -15.38 19.98 -2.40
CA THR A 201 -15.55 21.32 -2.99
C THR A 201 -14.71 21.39 -4.27
N GLY A 202 -15.38 21.43 -5.43
CA GLY A 202 -14.75 21.42 -6.74
C GLY A 202 -15.08 20.18 -7.55
N ASP A 203 -14.19 19.78 -8.47
CA ASP A 203 -14.34 18.58 -9.29
C ASP A 203 -13.89 17.35 -8.52
N ALA A 204 -14.77 16.35 -8.39
CA ALA A 204 -14.45 15.09 -7.69
C ALA A 204 -13.38 14.25 -8.40
N ASN A 205 -13.08 14.55 -9.67
CA ASN A 205 -12.03 13.86 -10.44
C ASN A 205 -10.69 14.61 -10.45
N ASP A 206 -10.62 15.77 -9.78
CA ASP A 206 -9.41 16.60 -9.70
C ASP A 206 -8.87 16.62 -8.28
N VAL A 207 -7.64 16.15 -8.08
CA VAL A 207 -6.97 16.11 -6.78
C VAL A 207 -6.76 17.52 -6.18
N GLU A 208 -6.64 18.56 -7.00
CA GLU A 208 -6.54 19.94 -6.50
C GLU A 208 -7.82 20.41 -5.79
N SER A 209 -8.97 19.79 -6.07
CA SER A 209 -10.21 20.00 -5.32
C SER A 209 -10.09 19.64 -3.82
N LEU A 210 -9.10 18.82 -3.45
CA LEU A 210 -8.81 18.53 -2.05
C LEU A 210 -8.38 19.77 -1.27
N ARG A 211 -7.62 20.69 -1.88
CA ARG A 211 -7.24 21.98 -1.23
C ARG A 211 -8.49 22.81 -0.88
N SER A 212 -9.38 22.97 -1.84
CA SER A 212 -10.65 23.68 -1.62
C SER A 212 -11.55 22.96 -0.61
N THR A 213 -11.53 21.63 -0.59
CA THR A 213 -12.27 20.83 0.39
C THR A 213 -11.73 21.03 1.80
N ILE A 214 -10.41 21.04 1.97
CA ILE A 214 -9.73 21.30 3.25
C ILE A 214 -10.09 22.70 3.75
N THR A 215 -9.88 23.74 2.95
CA THR A 215 -10.14 25.13 3.38
C THR A 215 -11.62 25.42 3.60
N ASN A 216 -12.52 24.70 2.94
CA ASN A 216 -13.97 24.85 3.17
C ASN A 216 -14.46 24.11 4.42
N PHE A 217 -13.88 22.98 4.78
CA PHE A 217 -14.23 22.23 5.98
C PHE A 217 -13.57 22.83 7.23
N PHE A 218 -12.27 23.06 7.18
CA PHE A 218 -11.50 23.70 8.24
C PHE A 218 -11.67 25.23 8.14
N ASN A 219 -10.67 25.92 7.70
CA ASN A 219 -10.73 27.34 7.37
C ASN A 219 -9.61 27.72 6.37
N GLU A 220 -9.57 28.98 5.96
CA GLU A 220 -8.61 29.49 4.97
C GLU A 220 -7.15 29.44 5.47
N ASP A 221 -6.91 29.42 6.79
CA ASP A 221 -5.60 29.35 7.42
C ASP A 221 -5.07 27.91 7.58
N ALA A 222 -5.76 26.90 7.05
CA ALA A 222 -5.33 25.50 7.07
C ALA A 222 -3.90 25.36 6.52
N SER A 223 -2.99 24.82 7.33
CA SER A 223 -1.58 24.69 6.97
C SER A 223 -1.34 23.45 6.12
N ILE A 224 -1.01 23.64 4.85
CA ILE A 224 -0.58 22.60 3.89
C ILE A 224 0.84 22.94 3.44
N PRO A 225 1.86 22.62 4.23
CA PRO A 225 3.20 23.13 4.04
C PRO A 225 3.93 22.43 2.88
N ASP A 226 4.78 23.19 2.18
CA ASP A 226 5.73 22.66 1.22
C ASP A 226 6.97 22.09 1.92
N SER A 227 7.67 21.16 1.24
CA SER A 227 8.92 20.58 1.73
C SER A 227 9.95 21.68 2.04
N GLY A 228 10.66 21.54 3.16
CA GLY A 228 11.65 22.51 3.62
C GLY A 228 11.08 23.72 4.37
N THR A 229 9.77 23.82 4.57
CA THR A 229 9.15 24.86 5.39
C THR A 229 9.01 24.41 6.85
N PRO A 230 8.85 25.36 7.83
CA PRO A 230 8.90 25.05 9.27
C PRO A 230 7.85 24.05 9.76
N TYR A 231 6.69 23.96 9.12
CA TYR A 231 5.58 23.09 9.53
C TYR A 231 5.46 21.81 8.66
N TYR A 232 6.42 21.57 7.78
CA TYR A 232 6.46 20.34 6.97
C TYR A 232 6.83 19.12 7.80
N SER A 233 6.34 17.93 7.42
CA SER A 233 6.52 16.64 8.08
C SER A 233 5.70 16.46 9.36
N TYR A 234 5.84 15.29 10.01
CA TYR A 234 5.14 14.99 11.25
C TYR A 234 5.53 15.93 12.39
N SER A 235 6.83 16.16 12.56
CA SER A 235 7.33 17.12 13.55
C SER A 235 6.80 18.53 13.30
N GLY A 236 6.77 18.95 12.03
CA GLY A 236 6.27 20.26 11.64
C GLY A 236 4.77 20.45 11.90
N ALA A 237 3.95 19.41 11.69
CA ALA A 237 2.51 19.47 12.01
C ALA A 237 2.27 19.61 13.52
N VAL A 238 3.02 18.87 14.36
CA VAL A 238 2.94 19.05 15.82
C VAL A 238 3.46 20.41 16.26
N LYS A 239 4.54 20.90 15.65
CA LYS A 239 5.06 22.25 15.90
C LYS A 239 3.99 23.31 15.59
N CYS A 240 3.27 23.21 14.47
CA CYS A 240 2.17 24.10 14.10
C CYS A 240 1.08 24.15 15.19
N LEU A 241 0.72 22.98 15.76
CA LEU A 241 -0.23 22.88 16.87
C LEU A 241 0.36 23.49 18.15
N SER A 242 1.59 23.15 18.53
CA SER A 242 2.24 23.57 19.78
C SER A 242 2.48 25.07 19.85
N GLU A 243 2.74 25.72 18.70
CA GLU A 243 2.91 27.17 18.60
C GLU A 243 1.58 27.94 18.49
N GLY A 244 0.43 27.22 18.53
CA GLY A 244 -0.90 27.82 18.44
C GLY A 244 -1.25 28.40 17.07
N VAL A 245 -0.58 27.93 16.02
CA VAL A 245 -0.88 28.31 14.63
C VAL A 245 -2.11 27.57 14.12
N GLY A 246 -2.32 26.33 14.59
CA GLY A 246 -3.49 25.53 14.28
C GLY A 246 -4.10 24.87 15.51
N ASP A 247 -5.32 24.36 15.36
CA ASP A 247 -6.13 23.76 16.41
C ASP A 247 -6.05 22.23 16.39
N VAL A 248 -5.71 21.63 15.24
CA VAL A 248 -5.65 20.19 15.03
C VAL A 248 -4.50 19.81 14.09
N ALA A 249 -3.66 18.85 14.48
CA ALA A 249 -2.56 18.33 13.67
C ALA A 249 -2.83 16.88 13.25
N PHE A 250 -2.48 16.51 12.01
CA PHE A 250 -2.62 15.16 11.49
C PHE A 250 -1.27 14.46 11.40
N VAL A 251 -1.12 13.35 12.11
CA VAL A 251 0.16 12.68 12.28
C VAL A 251 0.00 11.15 12.36
N LYS A 252 1.12 10.42 12.39
CA LYS A 252 1.11 9.00 12.75
C LYS A 252 1.15 8.83 14.28
N ASP A 253 0.70 7.68 14.75
CA ASP A 253 0.56 7.30 16.17
C ASP A 253 1.82 7.54 17.03
N SER A 254 3.01 7.29 16.49
CA SER A 254 4.27 7.43 17.25
C SER A 254 4.83 8.85 17.30
N THR A 255 4.17 9.84 16.68
CA THR A 255 4.79 11.17 16.46
C THR A 255 5.06 11.92 17.76
N ILE A 256 4.07 12.00 18.67
CA ILE A 256 4.26 12.72 19.95
C ILE A 256 5.38 12.09 20.76
N ALA A 257 5.35 10.76 20.95
CA ALA A 257 6.39 10.03 21.67
C ALA A 257 7.79 10.23 21.07
N SER A 258 7.88 10.30 19.71
CA SER A 258 9.18 10.43 19.02
C SER A 258 9.83 11.82 19.15
N TYR A 259 9.05 12.89 19.31
CA TYR A 259 9.58 14.26 19.30
C TYR A 259 9.41 14.98 20.64
N CYS A 260 8.37 14.65 21.43
CA CYS A 260 8.00 15.35 22.65
C CYS A 260 7.89 14.43 23.88
N GLY A 261 8.04 13.11 23.72
CA GLY A 261 7.91 12.10 24.78
C GLY A 261 9.24 11.45 25.21
N ASN A 262 10.39 12.10 25.00
CA ASN A 262 11.67 11.54 25.41
C ASN A 262 11.79 11.44 26.93
N GLU A 263 12.42 10.36 27.44
CA GLU A 263 12.69 10.16 28.89
C GLU A 263 13.44 11.35 29.51
N ASP A 264 14.37 11.97 28.76
CA ASP A 264 14.98 13.23 29.12
C ASP A 264 14.29 14.37 28.36
N PRO A 265 13.42 15.16 29.01
CA PRO A 265 12.70 16.27 28.35
C PRO A 265 13.62 17.31 27.72
N SER A 266 14.90 17.40 28.11
CA SER A 266 15.86 18.34 27.52
C SER A 266 16.27 17.95 26.09
N THR A 267 15.96 16.72 25.67
CA THR A 267 16.20 16.21 24.30
C THR A 267 14.98 16.33 23.40
N ASN A 268 13.84 16.78 23.95
CA ASN A 268 12.67 17.11 23.14
C ASN A 268 12.94 18.32 22.25
N GLU A 269 12.18 18.43 21.18
CA GLU A 269 12.20 19.63 20.34
C GLU A 269 11.76 20.88 21.15
N ALA A 270 12.42 22.01 20.94
CA ALA A 270 12.22 23.21 21.75
C ALA A 270 10.79 23.80 21.72
N TRP A 271 10.01 23.43 20.69
CA TRP A 271 8.62 23.83 20.54
C TRP A 271 7.62 22.87 21.21
N CYS A 272 8.09 21.73 21.74
CA CYS A 272 7.22 20.78 22.42
C CYS A 272 6.57 21.35 23.69
N LEU A 273 5.29 21.08 23.83
CA LEU A 273 4.59 21.16 25.12
C LEU A 273 4.82 19.86 25.90
N PRO A 274 4.46 19.78 27.20
CA PRO A 274 4.41 18.53 27.92
C PRO A 274 3.61 17.46 27.14
N GLU A 275 4.07 16.20 27.14
CA GLU A 275 3.38 15.12 26.41
C GLU A 275 1.91 14.98 26.82
N SER A 276 1.59 15.21 28.11
CA SER A 276 0.22 15.21 28.66
C SER A 276 -0.71 16.26 28.07
N ASP A 277 -0.18 17.27 27.38
CA ASP A 277 -0.98 18.34 26.81
C ASP A 277 -1.50 17.97 25.40
N TYR A 278 -1.02 16.85 24.85
CA TYR A 278 -1.47 16.33 23.55
C TYR A 278 -2.46 15.19 23.74
N ILE A 279 -3.60 15.29 23.09
CA ILE A 279 -4.62 14.24 23.04
C ILE A 279 -4.67 13.67 21.62
N LEU A 280 -4.41 12.36 21.47
CA LEU A 280 -4.63 11.65 20.23
C LEU A 280 -6.10 11.23 20.16
N LEU A 281 -6.79 11.64 19.11
CA LEU A 281 -8.14 11.19 18.82
C LEU A 281 -8.13 9.74 18.25
N PRO A 282 -9.27 9.06 18.17
CA PRO A 282 -9.36 7.76 17.54
C PRO A 282 -8.72 7.75 16.14
N SER A 283 -8.11 6.62 15.75
CA SER A 283 -7.45 6.48 14.46
C SER A 283 -8.43 6.67 13.31
N TYR A 284 -8.00 7.37 12.29
CA TYR A 284 -8.69 7.44 10.98
C TYR A 284 -8.56 6.16 10.17
N GLY A 285 -7.50 5.39 10.41
CA GLY A 285 -7.15 4.17 9.70
C GLY A 285 -5.64 4.02 9.59
N ASN A 286 -5.22 2.99 8.87
CA ASN A 286 -3.83 2.57 8.80
C ASN A 286 -3.24 2.87 7.43
N ALA A 287 -2.04 3.44 7.41
CA ALA A 287 -1.19 3.46 6.23
C ALA A 287 -0.36 2.17 6.23
N PRO A 288 -0.35 1.41 5.12
CA PRO A 288 0.45 0.20 5.03
C PRO A 288 1.94 0.51 5.08
N SER A 289 2.72 -0.41 5.59
CA SER A 289 4.17 -0.44 5.40
C SER A 289 4.51 -0.86 3.97
N HIS A 290 5.79 -1.01 3.61
CA HIS A 290 6.18 -1.36 2.25
C HIS A 290 5.94 -2.86 2.00
N PRO A 291 4.99 -3.25 1.13
CA PRO A 291 4.82 -4.63 0.75
C PRO A 291 5.86 -5.09 -0.28
N VAL A 292 6.15 -6.38 -0.26
CA VAL A 292 6.85 -7.09 -1.32
C VAL A 292 5.80 -7.58 -2.31
N MET A 293 5.72 -6.90 -3.44
CA MET A 293 4.74 -7.16 -4.49
C MET A 293 5.28 -8.13 -5.53
N TYR A 294 4.38 -8.90 -6.15
CA TYR A 294 4.67 -9.81 -7.26
C TYR A 294 3.49 -9.86 -8.24
N ASN A 295 3.68 -10.47 -9.40
CA ASN A 295 2.61 -10.65 -10.38
C ASN A 295 2.18 -12.14 -10.41
N PRO A 296 0.99 -12.49 -9.89
CA PRO A 296 0.52 -13.88 -9.86
C PRO A 296 0.31 -14.49 -11.25
N ASP A 297 0.14 -13.68 -12.31
CA ASP A 297 -0.05 -14.17 -13.67
C ASP A 297 1.26 -14.61 -14.34
N THR A 298 2.40 -14.11 -13.87
CA THR A 298 3.73 -14.40 -14.46
C THR A 298 4.62 -15.21 -13.54
N SER A 299 4.31 -15.29 -12.25
CA SER A 299 5.13 -15.95 -11.23
C SER A 299 4.64 -17.37 -10.92
N ASP A 300 5.57 -18.30 -10.63
CA ASP A 300 5.21 -19.62 -10.13
C ASP A 300 4.83 -19.58 -8.65
N ALA A 301 3.62 -20.02 -8.33
CA ALA A 301 3.07 -19.96 -6.97
C ALA A 301 3.91 -20.74 -5.94
N THR A 302 4.53 -21.85 -6.35
CA THR A 302 5.38 -22.67 -5.46
C THR A 302 6.66 -21.91 -5.11
N THR A 303 7.28 -21.30 -6.11
CA THR A 303 8.48 -20.46 -5.92
C THR A 303 8.16 -19.25 -5.05
N MET A 304 7.03 -18.57 -5.29
CA MET A 304 6.64 -17.41 -4.47
C MET A 304 6.36 -17.78 -3.02
N ALA A 305 5.80 -18.96 -2.75
CA ALA A 305 5.67 -19.47 -1.39
C ALA A 305 7.03 -19.71 -0.70
N LEU A 306 8.01 -20.27 -1.42
CA LEU A 306 9.37 -20.44 -0.89
C LEU A 306 10.06 -19.09 -0.64
N VAL A 307 9.90 -18.13 -1.55
CA VAL A 307 10.40 -16.76 -1.37
C VAL A 307 9.78 -16.11 -0.13
N GLN A 308 8.46 -16.25 0.06
CA GLN A 308 7.75 -15.74 1.23
C GLN A 308 8.33 -16.34 2.53
N ASP A 309 8.50 -17.67 2.58
CA ASP A 309 9.04 -18.35 3.76
C ASP A 309 10.45 -17.84 4.10
N VAL A 310 11.33 -17.69 3.10
CA VAL A 310 12.69 -17.18 3.30
C VAL A 310 12.68 -15.73 3.79
N LEU A 311 11.84 -14.87 3.22
CA LEU A 311 11.71 -13.47 3.64
C LEU A 311 11.28 -13.35 5.10
N VAL A 312 10.28 -14.13 5.51
CA VAL A 312 9.77 -14.13 6.89
C VAL A 312 10.82 -14.66 7.86
N ASP A 313 11.60 -15.66 7.46
CA ASP A 313 12.62 -16.30 8.29
C ASP A 313 13.94 -15.51 8.40
N MET A 314 14.14 -14.45 7.61
CA MET A 314 15.37 -13.64 7.65
C MET A 314 15.73 -13.17 9.05
N ALA A 315 14.75 -12.73 9.85
CA ALA A 315 14.97 -12.24 11.19
C ALA A 315 15.49 -13.32 12.18
N ASN A 316 15.45 -14.61 11.80
CA ASN A 316 15.91 -15.72 12.64
C ASN A 316 17.43 -15.97 12.53
N THR A 317 18.09 -15.38 11.53
CA THR A 317 19.53 -15.52 11.31
C THR A 317 20.29 -14.22 11.60
N GLU A 318 21.57 -14.27 11.94
CA GLU A 318 22.39 -13.08 12.18
C GLU A 318 22.59 -12.26 10.89
N ASP A 319 22.89 -12.96 9.79
CA ASP A 319 23.11 -12.32 8.49
C ASP A 319 21.80 -11.72 7.94
N GLY A 320 20.69 -12.46 8.04
CA GLY A 320 19.36 -11.96 7.65
C GLY A 320 18.96 -10.71 8.42
N ARG A 321 19.16 -10.65 9.75
CA ARG A 321 18.91 -9.43 10.54
C ARG A 321 19.77 -8.25 10.08
N SER A 322 21.06 -8.51 9.81
CA SER A 322 21.95 -7.46 9.29
C SER A 322 21.47 -6.89 7.95
N ILE A 323 20.95 -7.75 7.05
CA ILE A 323 20.41 -7.32 5.76
C ILE A 323 19.09 -6.56 5.94
N LEU A 324 18.20 -7.07 6.79
CA LEU A 324 16.94 -6.39 7.11
C LEU A 324 17.20 -4.96 7.62
N GLU A 325 18.13 -4.80 8.55
CA GLU A 325 18.45 -3.51 9.16
C GLU A 325 19.16 -2.56 8.20
N ASN A 326 20.20 -3.02 7.50
CA ASN A 326 21.10 -2.14 6.75
C ASN A 326 20.66 -1.95 5.28
N VAL A 327 20.00 -2.93 4.66
CA VAL A 327 19.56 -2.86 3.26
C VAL A 327 18.09 -2.47 3.16
N LEU A 328 17.22 -3.13 3.94
CA LEU A 328 15.77 -2.97 3.86
C LEU A 328 15.20 -1.99 4.89
N ASN A 329 16.02 -1.57 5.87
CA ASN A 329 15.64 -0.63 6.94
C ASN A 329 14.37 -1.05 7.70
N THR A 330 14.28 -2.34 8.00
CA THR A 330 13.17 -2.95 8.75
C THR A 330 13.70 -3.97 9.75
N PRO A 331 13.05 -4.16 10.92
CA PRO A 331 13.46 -5.20 11.87
C PRO A 331 13.05 -6.61 11.43
N ALA A 332 12.01 -6.75 10.61
CA ALA A 332 11.49 -8.02 10.17
C ALA A 332 10.50 -7.86 9.01
N ILE A 333 10.14 -8.97 8.39
CA ILE A 333 9.13 -9.08 7.32
C ILE A 333 8.05 -10.05 7.77
N SER A 334 6.79 -9.77 7.44
CA SER A 334 5.63 -10.61 7.77
C SER A 334 4.86 -10.98 6.53
N ALA A 335 4.44 -12.24 6.42
CA ALA A 335 3.60 -12.70 5.32
C ALA A 335 2.26 -11.93 5.30
N THR A 336 1.80 -11.56 4.11
CA THR A 336 0.51 -10.89 3.90
C THR A 336 0.02 -11.10 2.46
N THR A 337 -1.17 -10.58 2.15
CA THR A 337 -1.71 -10.47 0.80
C THR A 337 -2.05 -9.01 0.50
N ALA A 338 -2.20 -8.64 -0.77
CA ALA A 338 -2.63 -7.29 -1.12
C ALA A 338 -4.00 -6.95 -0.52
N VAL A 339 -4.92 -7.93 -0.49
CA VAL A 339 -6.25 -7.76 0.13
C VAL A 339 -6.12 -7.42 1.61
N ASP A 340 -5.34 -8.18 2.37
CA ASP A 340 -5.23 -7.99 3.82
C ASP A 340 -4.44 -6.71 4.17
N HIS A 341 -3.46 -6.36 3.34
CA HIS A 341 -2.53 -5.27 3.62
C HIS A 341 -3.02 -3.91 3.12
N LEU A 342 -3.69 -3.87 1.95
CA LEU A 342 -3.98 -2.62 1.24
C LEU A 342 -5.46 -2.22 1.24
N SER A 343 -6.43 -3.14 1.49
CA SER A 343 -7.86 -2.82 1.37
C SER A 343 -8.31 -1.70 2.30
N SER A 344 -7.87 -1.72 3.56
CA SER A 344 -8.27 -0.69 4.54
C SER A 344 -7.77 0.70 4.15
N TYR A 345 -6.55 0.77 3.63
CA TYR A 345 -5.97 2.00 3.11
C TYR A 345 -6.70 2.48 1.85
N GLY A 346 -6.92 1.57 0.89
CA GLY A 346 -7.60 1.86 -0.36
C GLY A 346 -9.00 2.45 -0.14
N ASN A 347 -9.81 1.78 0.67
CA ASN A 347 -11.18 2.21 0.98
C ASN A 347 -11.27 3.63 1.54
N LEU A 348 -10.24 4.08 2.26
CA LEU A 348 -10.21 5.44 2.80
C LEU A 348 -9.77 6.46 1.76
N ILE A 349 -8.71 6.16 0.99
CA ILE A 349 -8.17 7.13 0.05
C ILE A 349 -9.03 7.29 -1.21
N GLU A 350 -9.87 6.30 -1.55
CA GLU A 350 -10.81 6.39 -2.68
C GLU A 350 -11.82 7.53 -2.54
N ASP A 351 -12.14 7.95 -1.31
CA ASP A 351 -13.01 9.09 -1.05
C ASP A 351 -12.32 10.46 -1.31
N VAL A 352 -11.00 10.47 -1.47
CA VAL A 352 -10.24 11.69 -1.81
C VAL A 352 -10.44 12.04 -3.29
N PRO A 353 -10.87 13.29 -3.61
CA PRO A 353 -11.12 13.66 -4.99
C PRO A 353 -9.87 13.46 -5.87
N GLY A 354 -10.05 12.87 -7.05
CA GLY A 354 -9.03 12.72 -8.08
C GLY A 354 -7.83 11.84 -7.71
N ILE A 355 -7.87 11.09 -6.60
CA ILE A 355 -6.70 10.34 -6.09
C ILE A 355 -6.19 9.30 -7.08
N SER A 356 -7.07 8.59 -7.78
CA SER A 356 -6.68 7.58 -8.76
C SER A 356 -5.93 8.21 -9.94
N SER A 357 -6.44 9.33 -10.47
CA SER A 357 -5.77 10.08 -11.54
C SER A 357 -4.42 10.65 -11.10
N TYR A 358 -4.34 11.12 -9.85
CA TYR A 358 -3.07 11.57 -9.28
C TYR A 358 -2.04 10.47 -9.20
N PHE A 359 -2.40 9.30 -8.69
CA PHE A 359 -1.47 8.17 -8.58
C PHE A 359 -1.05 7.64 -9.95
N ASN A 360 -1.97 7.60 -10.93
CA ASN A 360 -1.63 7.23 -12.30
C ASN A 360 -0.57 8.18 -12.87
N SER A 361 -0.73 9.48 -12.67
CA SER A 361 0.26 10.46 -13.09
C SER A 361 1.58 10.36 -12.31
N LYS A 362 1.49 10.19 -10.98
CA LYS A 362 2.66 10.10 -10.09
C LYS A 362 3.56 8.91 -10.42
N TYR A 363 2.95 7.78 -10.75
CA TYR A 363 3.67 6.53 -11.03
C TYR A 363 3.85 6.28 -12.54
N GLU A 364 3.61 7.30 -13.38
CA GLU A 364 3.81 7.25 -14.84
C GLU A 364 3.07 6.09 -15.53
N ILE A 365 1.85 5.80 -15.03
CA ILE A 365 1.02 4.75 -15.57
C ILE A 365 0.41 5.22 -16.89
N THR A 366 0.87 4.64 -17.99
CA THR A 366 0.25 4.82 -19.32
C THR A 366 -0.74 3.68 -19.57
N GLU A 367 -1.95 4.03 -20.05
CA GLU A 367 -2.98 3.08 -20.46
C GLU A 367 -2.53 2.11 -21.56
#